data_38dfc43b22f10b07f375a52f20ae6d81
#
_entry.id   38dfc43b22f10b07f375a52f20ae6d81
#
_cell.length_a   1.000
_cell.length_b   1.000
_cell.length_c   1.000
_cell.angle_alpha   90.00
_cell.angle_beta   90.00
_cell.angle_gamma   90.00
#
_symmetry.space_group_name_H-M   'P 1'
#
loop_
_entity.id
_entity.type
_entity.pdbx_description
1 polymer ?
#
loop_
_entity_poly.entity_id
_entity_poly.type
_entity_poly.pdbx_seq_one_letter_code
_entity_poly.pdbx_strand_id
1 'polypeptide(L)'
;MKSISIFGFTGSIGTQALDILREHKEQFSFDVFVCNSNIDKALEIVNEFNPECVFMSDAVASNQFKEELSSRTKVFENISDVMEYLKAKHSDIYLSAISSFDCIELTILAAESGNRLLLANKESLVVYGKNLINISNVAGTKIVPIDSEHYSLMNSLNNFEKKDIDRIFITASGGPFIGKSRSEVENKKLEQALDHPNWNMGDKITIDSATLVNKCFELIEAKYLFDLNPDKLEVLIQPQSIIHSM
;
A
#
# COMPACT_ATOMS: atom_id res chain seq x y z
N MET A 1 -4.87 -23.30 -6.14
CA MET A 1 -4.20 -22.47 -5.13
C MET A 1 -3.65 -21.25 -5.83
N LYS A 2 -3.92 -20.03 -5.36
CA LYS A 2 -3.35 -18.82 -5.95
C LYS A 2 -2.09 -18.44 -5.20
N SER A 3 -1.06 -18.04 -5.93
CA SER A 3 0.18 -17.56 -5.30
C SER A 3 0.12 -16.07 -5.00
N ILE A 4 0.73 -15.67 -3.87
CA ILE A 4 0.75 -14.29 -3.42
C ILE A 4 2.14 -13.87 -2.94
N SER A 5 2.57 -12.69 -3.38
CA SER A 5 3.73 -11.97 -2.82
C SER A 5 3.27 -10.73 -2.07
N ILE A 6 3.89 -10.49 -0.89
CA ILE A 6 3.52 -9.38 0.00
C ILE A 6 4.74 -8.50 0.25
N PHE A 7 4.69 -7.29 -0.28
CA PHE A 7 5.70 -6.25 -0.05
C PHE A 7 5.22 -5.35 1.08
N GLY A 8 5.89 -5.41 2.24
CA GLY A 8 5.51 -4.72 3.47
C GLY A 8 4.70 -5.58 4.45
N PHE A 9 4.98 -6.87 4.53
CA PHE A 9 4.20 -7.83 5.33
C PHE A 9 4.22 -7.57 6.84
N THR A 10 5.22 -6.87 7.37
CA THR A 10 5.29 -6.47 8.79
C THR A 10 4.59 -5.14 9.10
N GLY A 11 4.17 -4.40 8.06
CA GLY A 11 3.46 -3.13 8.17
C GLY A 11 1.98 -3.31 8.50
N SER A 12 1.26 -2.19 8.71
CA SER A 12 -0.15 -2.19 9.09
C SER A 12 -1.04 -2.92 8.07
N ILE A 13 -0.94 -2.56 6.78
CA ILE A 13 -1.75 -3.19 5.72
C ILE A 13 -1.32 -4.65 5.48
N GLY A 14 0.01 -4.92 5.51
CA GLY A 14 0.51 -6.28 5.35
C GLY A 14 -0.01 -7.24 6.40
N THR A 15 -0.03 -6.83 7.67
CA THR A 15 -0.57 -7.66 8.78
C THR A 15 -2.07 -7.87 8.69
N GLN A 16 -2.84 -6.84 8.34
CA GLN A 16 -4.28 -6.99 8.11
C GLN A 16 -4.59 -7.95 6.95
N ALA A 17 -3.78 -7.90 5.88
CA ALA A 17 -3.92 -8.87 4.80
C ALA A 17 -3.59 -10.30 5.26
N LEU A 18 -2.56 -10.46 6.10
CA LEU A 18 -2.21 -11.78 6.67
C LEU A 18 -3.29 -12.31 7.61
N ASP A 19 -4.00 -11.45 8.36
CA ASP A 19 -5.13 -11.88 9.19
C ASP A 19 -6.24 -12.51 8.32
N ILE A 20 -6.56 -11.91 7.18
CA ILE A 20 -7.53 -12.49 6.22
C ILE A 20 -6.99 -13.78 5.60
N LEU A 21 -5.71 -13.79 5.20
CA LEU A 21 -5.09 -14.96 4.57
C LEU A 21 -4.98 -16.14 5.54
N ARG A 22 -4.90 -15.89 6.85
CA ARG A 22 -4.89 -16.92 7.90
C ARG A 22 -6.17 -17.74 7.92
N GLU A 23 -7.33 -17.09 7.71
CA GLU A 23 -8.64 -17.75 7.63
C GLU A 23 -8.83 -18.55 6.32
N HIS A 24 -8.01 -18.27 5.29
CA HIS A 24 -8.13 -18.89 3.95
C HIS A 24 -6.82 -19.51 3.47
N LYS A 25 -5.95 -19.92 4.38
CA LYS A 25 -4.57 -20.34 4.11
C LYS A 25 -4.48 -21.48 3.09
N GLU A 26 -5.44 -22.38 3.05
CA GLU A 26 -5.49 -23.50 2.12
C GLU A 26 -5.75 -23.09 0.65
N GLN A 27 -6.20 -21.86 0.42
CA GLN A 27 -6.50 -21.35 -0.93
C GLN A 27 -5.29 -20.65 -1.56
N PHE A 28 -4.24 -20.35 -0.76
CA PHE A 28 -3.09 -19.59 -1.19
C PHE A 28 -1.77 -20.33 -0.98
N SER A 29 -0.81 -20.04 -1.85
CA SER A 29 0.61 -20.29 -1.63
C SER A 29 1.33 -18.93 -1.50
N PHE A 30 2.40 -18.91 -0.71
CA PHE A 30 3.11 -17.69 -0.37
C PHE A 30 4.47 -17.70 -1.05
N ASP A 31 4.68 -16.79 -2.02
CA ASP A 31 5.91 -16.76 -2.82
C ASP A 31 6.98 -15.90 -2.15
N VAL A 32 6.86 -14.58 -2.18
CA VAL A 32 7.88 -13.66 -1.68
C VAL A 32 7.29 -12.70 -0.67
N PHE A 33 7.89 -12.64 0.51
CA PHE A 33 7.58 -11.66 1.55
C PHE A 33 8.74 -10.66 1.69
N VAL A 34 8.41 -9.37 1.67
CA VAL A 34 9.41 -8.28 1.78
C VAL A 34 9.09 -7.40 2.97
N CYS A 35 10.10 -7.09 3.79
CA CYS A 35 10.00 -6.11 4.89
C CYS A 35 11.31 -5.33 5.06
N ASN A 36 11.35 -4.41 6.03
CA ASN A 36 12.55 -3.63 6.31
C ASN A 36 13.39 -4.29 7.41
N SER A 37 13.07 -4.09 8.71
CA SER A 37 13.97 -4.39 9.83
C SER A 37 13.31 -5.02 11.06
N ASN A 38 12.00 -5.23 11.06
CA ASN A 38 11.29 -5.79 12.22
C ASN A 38 11.47 -7.32 12.27
N ILE A 39 12.52 -7.78 12.96
CA ILE A 39 12.93 -9.17 13.04
C ILE A 39 11.89 -10.03 13.74
N ASP A 40 11.47 -9.64 14.96
CA ASP A 40 10.55 -10.44 15.78
C ASP A 40 9.25 -10.74 15.03
N LYS A 41 8.66 -9.70 14.45
CA LYS A 41 7.43 -9.84 13.68
C LYS A 41 7.63 -10.62 12.37
N ALA A 42 8.79 -10.47 11.74
CA ALA A 42 9.13 -11.23 10.54
C ALA A 42 9.30 -12.71 10.84
N LEU A 43 9.96 -13.09 11.95
CA LEU A 43 10.11 -14.47 12.39
C LEU A 43 8.77 -15.13 12.68
N GLU A 44 7.89 -14.44 13.43
CA GLU A 44 6.53 -14.93 13.72
C GLU A 44 5.78 -15.25 12.43
N ILE A 45 5.69 -14.28 11.51
CA ILE A 45 4.92 -14.39 10.29
C ILE A 45 5.53 -15.43 9.33
N VAL A 46 6.86 -15.42 9.13
CA VAL A 46 7.52 -16.33 8.20
C VAL A 46 7.44 -17.77 8.69
N ASN A 47 7.56 -18.02 10.00
CA ASN A 47 7.38 -19.36 10.57
C ASN A 47 5.93 -19.85 10.48
N GLU A 48 4.96 -18.95 10.52
CA GLU A 48 3.53 -19.29 10.39
C GLU A 48 3.15 -19.58 8.92
N PHE A 49 3.52 -18.69 8.00
CA PHE A 49 3.05 -18.74 6.60
C PHE A 49 3.97 -19.53 5.68
N ASN A 50 5.22 -19.72 6.06
CA ASN A 50 6.24 -20.44 5.30
C ASN A 50 6.32 -20.02 3.82
N PRO A 51 6.55 -18.70 3.53
CA PRO A 51 6.74 -18.26 2.15
C PRO A 51 7.96 -18.94 1.52
N GLU A 52 7.99 -19.07 0.18
CA GLU A 52 9.14 -19.64 -0.49
C GLU A 52 10.41 -18.80 -0.26
N CYS A 53 10.25 -17.47 -0.28
CA CYS A 53 11.35 -16.54 -0.11
C CYS A 53 10.97 -15.35 0.79
N VAL A 54 11.97 -14.80 1.47
CA VAL A 54 11.85 -13.55 2.23
C VAL A 54 13.04 -12.64 1.89
N PHE A 55 12.78 -11.34 1.90
CA PHE A 55 13.80 -10.30 1.78
C PHE A 55 13.58 -9.23 2.85
N MET A 56 14.66 -8.91 3.56
CA MET A 56 14.72 -7.78 4.50
C MET A 56 15.69 -6.74 3.95
N SER A 57 15.23 -5.50 3.79
CA SER A 57 16.05 -4.44 3.18
C SER A 57 17.15 -3.91 4.10
N ASP A 58 16.99 -4.02 5.43
CA ASP A 58 18.06 -3.74 6.39
C ASP A 58 19.01 -4.93 6.49
N ALA A 59 20.27 -4.73 6.10
CA ALA A 59 21.28 -5.80 6.04
C ALA A 59 21.64 -6.39 7.42
N VAL A 60 21.61 -5.56 8.48
CA VAL A 60 21.92 -6.03 9.84
C VAL A 60 20.78 -6.90 10.34
N ALA A 61 19.55 -6.42 10.20
CA ALA A 61 18.37 -7.19 10.56
C ALA A 61 18.23 -8.48 9.74
N SER A 62 18.57 -8.44 8.44
CA SER A 62 18.56 -9.63 7.59
C SER A 62 19.51 -10.73 8.06
N ASN A 63 20.72 -10.38 8.48
CA ASN A 63 21.68 -11.34 9.01
C ASN A 63 21.19 -11.97 10.33
N GLN A 64 20.70 -11.15 11.27
CA GLN A 64 20.15 -11.66 12.52
C GLN A 64 18.90 -12.54 12.26
N PHE A 65 18.01 -12.11 11.38
CA PHE A 65 16.84 -12.90 10.98
C PHE A 65 17.22 -14.28 10.44
N LYS A 66 18.29 -14.37 9.61
CA LYS A 66 18.79 -15.65 9.07
C LYS A 66 19.26 -16.61 10.16
N GLU A 67 19.94 -16.09 11.19
CA GLU A 67 20.45 -16.90 12.30
C GLU A 67 19.31 -17.48 13.16
N GLU A 68 18.20 -16.75 13.29
CA GLU A 68 17.07 -17.11 14.15
C GLU A 68 15.96 -17.86 13.39
N LEU A 69 15.99 -17.84 12.05
CA LEU A 69 14.95 -18.45 11.22
C LEU A 69 14.95 -19.98 11.33
N SER A 70 13.82 -20.55 11.74
CA SER A 70 13.63 -21.99 11.89
C SER A 70 12.96 -22.67 10.68
N SER A 71 12.35 -21.89 9.78
CA SER A 71 11.66 -22.41 8.59
C SER A 71 12.62 -22.69 7.45
N ARG A 72 12.11 -23.35 6.38
CA ARG A 72 12.88 -23.62 5.15
C ARG A 72 12.83 -22.46 4.14
N THR A 73 12.26 -21.34 4.53
CA THR A 73 12.15 -20.16 3.69
C THR A 73 13.53 -19.66 3.26
N LYS A 74 13.70 -19.40 1.97
CA LYS A 74 14.95 -18.85 1.44
C LYS A 74 15.02 -17.36 1.76
N VAL A 75 16.14 -16.92 2.35
CA VAL A 75 16.40 -15.50 2.60
C VAL A 75 17.24 -14.94 1.47
N PHE A 76 16.72 -13.96 0.74
CA PHE A 76 17.47 -13.22 -0.27
C PHE A 76 18.37 -12.16 0.38
N GLU A 77 19.51 -11.90 -0.24
CA GLU A 77 20.47 -10.90 0.24
C GLU A 77 20.30 -9.54 -0.42
N ASN A 78 19.82 -9.57 -1.68
CA ASN A 78 19.70 -8.37 -2.50
C ASN A 78 18.32 -8.28 -3.12
N ILE A 79 17.89 -7.06 -3.38
CA ILE A 79 16.63 -6.79 -4.09
C ILE A 79 16.65 -7.35 -5.53
N SER A 80 17.84 -7.40 -6.16
CA SER A 80 18.02 -7.98 -7.49
C SER A 80 17.64 -9.47 -7.52
N ASP A 81 17.96 -10.22 -6.48
CA ASP A 81 17.60 -11.66 -6.38
C ASP A 81 16.07 -11.83 -6.31
N VAL A 82 15.38 -10.92 -5.59
CA VAL A 82 13.92 -10.88 -5.54
C VAL A 82 13.35 -10.59 -6.92
N MET A 83 13.92 -9.60 -7.61
CA MET A 83 13.47 -9.20 -8.95
C MET A 83 13.65 -10.32 -9.98
N GLU A 84 14.80 -11.00 -9.96
CA GLU A 84 15.06 -12.14 -10.84
C GLU A 84 14.11 -13.31 -10.56
N TYR A 85 13.92 -13.63 -9.29
CA TYR A 85 12.99 -14.69 -8.88
C TYR A 85 11.56 -14.41 -9.37
N LEU A 86 11.06 -13.21 -9.13
CA LEU A 86 9.69 -12.83 -9.52
C LEU A 86 9.51 -12.62 -11.03
N LYS A 87 10.58 -12.34 -11.79
CA LYS A 87 10.57 -12.36 -13.26
C LYS A 87 10.50 -13.78 -13.82
N ALA A 88 11.15 -14.71 -13.17
CA ALA A 88 11.12 -16.12 -13.58
C ALA A 88 9.83 -16.84 -13.16
N LYS A 89 9.25 -16.43 -12.03
CA LYS A 89 8.02 -16.99 -11.46
C LYS A 89 7.12 -15.88 -10.93
N HIS A 90 6.21 -15.40 -11.77
CA HIS A 90 5.23 -14.39 -11.36
C HIS A 90 4.22 -14.98 -10.37
N SER A 91 3.91 -14.21 -9.31
CA SER A 91 2.79 -14.51 -8.43
C SER A 91 1.45 -14.11 -9.06
N ASP A 92 0.39 -14.83 -8.76
CA ASP A 92 -0.97 -14.48 -9.21
C ASP A 92 -1.47 -13.15 -8.62
N ILE A 93 -0.98 -12.85 -7.41
CA ILE A 93 -1.36 -11.64 -6.66
C ILE A 93 -0.10 -11.02 -6.04
N TYR A 94 0.00 -9.71 -6.17
CA TYR A 94 1.00 -8.89 -5.48
C TYR A 94 0.29 -7.90 -4.57
N LEU A 95 0.69 -7.82 -3.30
CA LEU A 95 0.30 -6.74 -2.40
C LEU A 95 1.49 -5.79 -2.22
N SER A 96 1.38 -4.56 -2.73
CA SER A 96 2.36 -3.49 -2.53
C SER A 96 1.92 -2.59 -1.38
N ALA A 97 2.51 -2.78 -0.19
CA ALA A 97 2.13 -2.12 1.06
C ALA A 97 3.33 -1.53 1.84
N ILE A 98 4.43 -1.24 1.17
CA ILE A 98 5.57 -0.51 1.75
C ILE A 98 5.30 0.99 1.65
N SER A 99 5.28 1.69 2.78
CA SER A 99 4.95 3.12 2.87
C SER A 99 6.16 4.02 2.55
N SER A 100 6.78 3.83 1.39
CA SER A 100 7.88 4.67 0.92
C SER A 100 8.07 4.54 -0.60
N PHE A 101 9.02 5.31 -1.14
CA PHE A 101 9.43 5.19 -2.54
C PHE A 101 10.38 4.00 -2.79
N ASP A 102 10.93 3.39 -1.72
CA ASP A 102 11.95 2.34 -1.81
C ASP A 102 11.44 1.04 -2.46
N CYS A 103 10.12 0.86 -2.51
CA CYS A 103 9.51 -0.32 -3.14
C CYS A 103 9.05 -0.10 -4.59
N ILE A 104 9.37 1.04 -5.20
CA ILE A 104 8.84 1.37 -6.52
C ILE A 104 9.21 0.33 -7.58
N GLU A 105 10.43 -0.21 -7.52
CA GLU A 105 10.89 -1.26 -8.44
C GLU A 105 10.07 -2.54 -8.34
N LEU A 106 9.73 -2.95 -7.11
CA LEU A 106 8.85 -4.11 -6.87
C LEU A 106 7.42 -3.85 -7.36
N THR A 107 6.93 -2.62 -7.18
CA THR A 107 5.61 -2.21 -7.67
C THR A 107 5.56 -2.21 -9.21
N ILE A 108 6.64 -1.73 -9.86
CA ILE A 108 6.77 -1.76 -11.33
C ILE A 108 6.82 -3.22 -11.81
N LEU A 109 7.62 -4.08 -11.17
CA LEU A 109 7.67 -5.50 -11.51
C LEU A 109 6.29 -6.16 -11.39
N ALA A 110 5.55 -5.88 -10.32
CA ALA A 110 4.20 -6.38 -10.16
C ALA A 110 3.25 -5.84 -11.24
N ALA A 111 3.44 -4.59 -11.69
CA ALA A 111 2.70 -4.00 -12.79
C ALA A 111 3.01 -4.62 -14.16
N GLU A 112 4.24 -5.14 -14.35
CA GLU A 112 4.68 -5.86 -15.56
C GLU A 112 4.19 -7.31 -15.62
N SER A 113 3.66 -7.85 -14.53
CA SER A 113 3.39 -9.29 -14.39
C SER A 113 2.21 -9.83 -15.22
N GLY A 114 1.28 -8.99 -15.65
CA GLY A 114 0.02 -9.39 -16.26
C GLY A 114 -1.02 -9.95 -15.26
N ASN A 115 -0.73 -9.90 -13.97
CA ASN A 115 -1.55 -10.49 -12.90
C ASN A 115 -2.30 -9.41 -12.07
N ARG A 116 -2.58 -9.67 -10.81
CA ARG A 116 -3.29 -8.72 -9.94
C ARG A 116 -2.34 -7.98 -9.03
N LEU A 117 -2.35 -6.65 -9.09
CA LEU A 117 -1.63 -5.78 -8.17
C LEU A 117 -2.61 -5.11 -7.19
N LEU A 118 -2.56 -5.49 -5.92
CA LEU A 118 -3.23 -4.84 -4.81
C LEU A 118 -2.33 -3.69 -4.34
N LEU A 119 -2.71 -2.46 -4.66
CA LEU A 119 -1.86 -1.28 -4.46
C LEU A 119 -2.31 -0.49 -3.23
N ALA A 120 -1.53 -0.56 -2.15
CA ALA A 120 -1.65 0.28 -0.96
C ALA A 120 -0.59 1.40 -0.94
N ASN A 121 0.50 1.24 -1.70
CA ASN A 121 1.56 2.24 -1.83
C ASN A 121 1.16 3.34 -2.82
N LYS A 122 0.55 4.41 -2.32
CA LYS A 122 0.14 5.56 -3.14
C LYS A 122 1.32 6.37 -3.68
N GLU A 123 2.46 6.33 -3.00
CA GLU A 123 3.68 7.01 -3.39
C GLU A 123 4.17 6.57 -4.78
N SER A 124 3.99 5.31 -5.14
CA SER A 124 4.32 4.80 -6.47
C SER A 124 3.52 5.49 -7.59
N LEU A 125 2.24 5.80 -7.35
CA LEU A 125 1.44 6.56 -8.31
C LEU A 125 1.77 8.04 -8.32
N VAL A 126 2.17 8.61 -7.18
CA VAL A 126 2.61 10.01 -7.11
C VAL A 126 3.88 10.23 -7.95
N VAL A 127 4.84 9.30 -7.84
CA VAL A 127 6.15 9.42 -8.52
C VAL A 127 6.09 8.93 -9.96
N TYR A 128 5.39 7.83 -10.23
CA TYR A 128 5.47 7.14 -11.52
C TYR A 128 4.11 6.92 -12.20
N GLY A 129 3.06 7.58 -11.73
CA GLY A 129 1.66 7.34 -12.02
C GLY A 129 1.32 6.99 -13.45
N LYS A 130 1.52 7.93 -14.41
CA LYS A 130 1.21 7.67 -15.84
C LYS A 130 1.98 6.46 -16.38
N ASN A 131 3.24 6.31 -16.02
CA ASN A 131 4.08 5.22 -16.51
C ASN A 131 3.63 3.89 -15.89
N LEU A 132 3.32 3.87 -14.59
CA LEU A 132 2.82 2.66 -13.90
C LEU A 132 1.52 2.16 -14.53
N ILE A 133 0.58 3.07 -14.79
CA ILE A 133 -0.69 2.74 -15.46
C ILE A 133 -0.44 2.23 -16.88
N ASN A 134 0.43 2.86 -17.65
CA ASN A 134 0.76 2.41 -19.00
C ASN A 134 1.39 1.00 -19.01
N ILE A 135 2.34 0.74 -18.11
CA ILE A 135 2.97 -0.58 -17.94
C ILE A 135 1.90 -1.63 -17.62
N SER A 136 1.05 -1.35 -16.64
CA SER A 136 -0.02 -2.27 -16.25
C SER A 136 -0.98 -2.56 -17.40
N ASN A 137 -1.36 -1.54 -18.16
CA ASN A 137 -2.26 -1.70 -19.32
C ASN A 137 -1.62 -2.56 -20.42
N VAL A 138 -0.34 -2.32 -20.74
CA VAL A 138 0.40 -3.12 -21.73
C VAL A 138 0.55 -4.57 -21.30
N ALA A 139 0.84 -4.81 -20.02
CA ALA A 139 0.98 -6.14 -19.46
C ALA A 139 -0.37 -6.86 -19.22
N GLY A 140 -1.48 -6.13 -19.17
CA GLY A 140 -2.78 -6.65 -18.77
C GLY A 140 -2.95 -6.81 -17.27
N THR A 141 -2.10 -6.16 -16.46
CA THR A 141 -2.17 -6.21 -15.00
C THR A 141 -3.38 -5.45 -14.48
N LYS A 142 -4.15 -6.09 -13.62
CA LYS A 142 -5.28 -5.45 -12.94
C LYS A 142 -4.82 -4.80 -11.64
N ILE A 143 -4.72 -3.48 -11.62
CA ILE A 143 -4.50 -2.72 -10.38
C ILE A 143 -5.81 -2.63 -9.61
N VAL A 144 -5.76 -2.97 -8.32
CA VAL A 144 -6.86 -2.81 -7.36
C VAL A 144 -6.35 -1.92 -6.22
N PRO A 145 -6.89 -0.73 -6.03
CA PRO A 145 -6.49 0.13 -4.90
C PRO A 145 -6.94 -0.49 -3.58
N ILE A 146 -6.05 -0.41 -2.58
CA ILE A 146 -6.33 -0.85 -1.20
C ILE A 146 -6.63 0.35 -0.30
N ASP A 147 -6.19 1.54 -0.69
CA ASP A 147 -6.60 2.77 -0.03
C ASP A 147 -8.13 2.87 -0.01
N SER A 148 -8.71 3.16 1.16
CA SER A 148 -10.15 3.04 1.38
C SER A 148 -10.97 4.00 0.52
N GLU A 149 -10.49 5.21 0.29
CA GLU A 149 -11.12 6.21 -0.55
C GLU A 149 -11.17 5.78 -2.01
N HIS A 150 -10.07 5.20 -2.50
CA HIS A 150 -9.98 4.73 -3.88
C HIS A 150 -10.72 3.42 -4.10
N TYR A 151 -10.74 2.53 -3.10
CA TYR A 151 -11.55 1.33 -3.16
C TYR A 151 -13.05 1.67 -3.18
N SER A 152 -13.48 2.64 -2.36
CA SER A 152 -14.84 3.19 -2.38
C SER A 152 -15.16 3.79 -3.75
N LEU A 153 -14.25 4.61 -4.28
CA LEU A 153 -14.42 5.25 -5.58
C LEU A 153 -14.49 4.22 -6.73
N MET A 154 -13.63 3.21 -6.72
CA MET A 154 -13.65 2.13 -7.71
C MET A 154 -15.01 1.44 -7.75
N ASN A 155 -15.60 1.13 -6.59
CA ASN A 155 -16.91 0.51 -6.52
C ASN A 155 -18.04 1.45 -6.98
N SER A 156 -17.94 2.72 -6.66
CA SER A 156 -18.92 3.74 -7.06
C SER A 156 -18.91 3.99 -8.56
N LEU A 157 -17.73 3.97 -9.19
CA LEU A 157 -17.57 4.23 -10.63
C LEU A 157 -17.93 3.06 -11.53
N ASN A 158 -18.04 1.83 -11.01
CA ASN A 158 -18.25 0.62 -11.82
C ASN A 158 -19.48 0.65 -12.74
N ASN A 159 -20.47 1.51 -12.47
CA ASN A 159 -21.73 1.58 -13.20
C ASN A 159 -21.95 2.91 -13.95
N PHE A 160 -20.92 3.76 -14.04
CA PHE A 160 -21.04 5.08 -14.65
C PHE A 160 -20.01 5.25 -15.76
N GLU A 161 -20.41 5.95 -16.83
CA GLU A 161 -19.46 6.43 -17.83
C GLU A 161 -18.83 7.75 -17.35
N LYS A 162 -17.56 8.00 -17.68
CA LYS A 162 -16.84 9.22 -17.25
C LYS A 162 -17.55 10.53 -17.64
N LYS A 163 -18.33 10.50 -18.74
CA LYS A 163 -19.10 11.66 -19.20
C LYS A 163 -20.23 12.04 -18.24
N ASP A 164 -20.76 11.05 -17.49
CA ASP A 164 -21.92 11.23 -16.61
C ASP A 164 -21.49 11.72 -15.21
N ILE A 165 -20.17 11.79 -14.95
CA ILE A 165 -19.60 12.25 -13.68
C ILE A 165 -19.48 13.77 -13.74
N ASP A 166 -20.21 14.46 -12.85
CA ASP A 166 -20.07 15.91 -12.66
C ASP A 166 -18.87 16.22 -11.76
N ARG A 167 -18.86 15.67 -10.55
CA ARG A 167 -17.81 15.85 -9.54
C ARG A 167 -17.53 14.55 -8.79
N ILE A 168 -16.34 14.48 -8.22
CA ILE A 168 -15.90 13.41 -7.33
C ILE A 168 -15.37 14.05 -6.05
N PHE A 169 -15.88 13.60 -4.93
CA PHE A 169 -15.38 14.01 -3.63
C PHE A 169 -14.58 12.89 -2.99
N ILE A 170 -13.32 13.17 -2.67
CA ILE A 170 -12.49 12.33 -1.82
C ILE A 170 -12.58 12.89 -0.42
N THR A 171 -13.07 12.10 0.53
CA THR A 171 -13.29 12.58 1.89
C THR A 171 -12.00 12.52 2.71
N ALA A 172 -11.92 13.36 3.74
CA ALA A 172 -10.85 13.37 4.71
C ALA A 172 -11.41 13.53 6.12
N SER A 173 -10.81 12.87 7.12
CA SER A 173 -11.16 13.06 8.53
C SER A 173 -10.86 14.48 9.02
N GLY A 174 -9.90 15.15 8.37
CA GLY A 174 -9.37 16.46 8.77
C GLY A 174 -8.17 16.37 9.71
N GLY A 175 -7.82 15.16 10.19
CA GLY A 175 -6.67 14.93 11.05
C GLY A 175 -6.75 15.58 12.43
N PRO A 176 -5.68 15.50 13.24
CA PRO A 176 -5.67 16.01 14.62
C PRO A 176 -5.74 17.54 14.74
N PHE A 177 -5.56 18.25 13.64
CA PHE A 177 -5.55 19.72 13.63
C PHE A 177 -6.79 20.33 13.00
N ILE A 178 -7.83 19.55 12.78
CA ILE A 178 -9.10 20.06 12.26
C ILE A 178 -9.62 21.22 13.10
N GLY A 179 -10.08 22.29 12.43
CA GLY A 179 -10.63 23.51 13.07
C GLY A 179 -9.59 24.41 13.72
N LYS A 180 -8.28 24.08 13.69
CA LYS A 180 -7.21 24.94 14.22
C LYS A 180 -6.69 25.88 13.16
N SER A 181 -6.37 27.10 13.58
CA SER A 181 -5.69 28.09 12.75
C SER A 181 -4.22 27.72 12.54
N ARG A 182 -3.58 28.30 11.52
CA ARG A 182 -2.16 28.10 11.25
C ARG A 182 -1.28 28.45 12.47
N SER A 183 -1.58 29.56 13.16
CA SER A 183 -0.82 29.98 14.34
C SER A 183 -0.94 29.02 15.53
N GLU A 184 -2.06 28.31 15.64
CA GLU A 184 -2.25 27.27 16.67
C GLU A 184 -1.50 25.98 16.33
N VAL A 185 -1.23 25.73 15.04
CA VAL A 185 -0.51 24.52 14.59
C VAL A 185 1.00 24.73 14.56
N GLU A 186 1.48 25.95 14.32
CA GLU A 186 2.89 26.28 14.10
C GLU A 186 3.84 25.78 15.23
N ASN A 187 3.35 25.70 16.48
CA ASN A 187 4.12 25.28 17.65
C ASN A 187 3.75 23.87 18.14
N LYS A 188 3.03 23.07 17.34
CA LYS A 188 2.66 21.72 17.72
C LYS A 188 3.86 20.79 17.63
N LYS A 189 3.93 19.85 18.59
CA LYS A 189 4.96 18.83 18.64
C LYS A 189 4.55 17.59 17.84
N LEU A 190 5.55 16.73 17.55
CA LEU A 190 5.35 15.49 16.80
C LEU A 190 4.28 14.59 17.43
N GLU A 191 4.29 14.46 18.75
CA GLU A 191 3.35 13.61 19.50
C GLU A 191 1.89 14.04 19.25
N GLN A 192 1.65 15.36 19.09
CA GLN A 192 0.32 15.90 18.82
C GLN A 192 -0.12 15.68 17.36
N ALA A 193 0.83 15.55 16.44
CA ALA A 193 0.54 15.23 15.05
C ALA A 193 0.29 13.72 14.85
N LEU A 194 0.88 12.89 15.72
CA LEU A 194 0.68 11.43 15.74
C LEU A 194 -0.61 11.01 16.46
N ASP A 195 -1.24 11.90 17.20
CA ASP A 195 -2.50 11.63 17.94
C ASP A 195 -3.71 11.82 17.01
N HIS A 196 -3.95 10.84 16.13
CA HIS A 196 -5.06 10.90 15.17
C HIS A 196 -6.39 10.53 15.85
N PRO A 197 -7.46 11.36 15.73
CA PRO A 197 -8.69 11.19 16.51
C PRO A 197 -9.49 9.92 16.18
N ASN A 198 -9.37 9.39 14.95
CA ASN A 198 -10.23 8.30 14.47
C ASN A 198 -9.46 7.02 14.13
N TRP A 199 -8.16 7.09 13.81
CA TRP A 199 -7.41 5.98 13.21
C TRP A 199 -6.11 5.71 13.96
N ASN A 200 -5.83 4.43 14.19
CA ASN A 200 -4.52 3.97 14.61
C ASN A 200 -3.77 3.47 13.35
N MET A 201 -2.88 4.29 12.84
CA MET A 201 -2.14 4.06 11.60
C MET A 201 -0.63 4.13 11.84
N GLY A 202 0.16 3.81 10.82
CA GLY A 202 1.60 4.03 10.84
C GLY A 202 1.95 5.53 10.94
N ASP A 203 3.12 5.84 11.52
CA ASP A 203 3.55 7.21 11.82
C ASP A 203 3.53 8.13 10.59
N LYS A 204 4.08 7.65 9.45
CA LYS A 204 4.13 8.44 8.22
C LYS A 204 2.75 8.90 7.76
N ILE A 205 1.80 7.97 7.59
CA ILE A 205 0.46 8.31 7.11
C ILE A 205 -0.30 9.17 8.12
N THR A 206 -0.02 9.04 9.42
CA THR A 206 -0.60 9.87 10.47
C THR A 206 -0.12 11.32 10.34
N ILE A 207 1.17 11.55 10.09
CA ILE A 207 1.73 12.88 9.81
C ILE A 207 1.18 13.45 8.50
N ASP A 208 1.12 12.63 7.45
CA ASP A 208 0.55 13.06 6.16
C ASP A 208 -0.93 13.46 6.32
N SER A 209 -1.69 12.77 7.16
CA SER A 209 -3.08 13.11 7.51
C SER A 209 -3.16 14.43 8.28
N ALA A 210 -2.30 14.63 9.27
CA ALA A 210 -2.26 15.86 10.09
C ALA A 210 -2.01 17.12 9.26
N THR A 211 -1.31 16.99 8.16
CA THR A 211 -0.93 18.07 7.23
C THR A 211 -1.80 18.15 5.97
N LEU A 212 -2.72 17.20 5.79
CA LEU A 212 -3.50 16.95 4.56
C LEU A 212 -2.65 16.57 3.33
N VAL A 213 -1.36 16.30 3.49
CA VAL A 213 -0.48 15.78 2.42
C VAL A 213 -0.99 14.41 1.93
N ASN A 214 -1.48 13.58 2.84
CA ASN A 214 -2.12 12.31 2.47
C ASN A 214 -3.23 12.52 1.43
N LYS A 215 -4.06 13.55 1.61
CA LYS A 215 -5.16 13.84 0.70
C LYS A 215 -4.67 14.39 -0.65
N CYS A 216 -3.56 15.13 -0.65
CA CYS A 216 -2.89 15.53 -1.90
C CYS A 216 -2.41 14.30 -2.69
N PHE A 217 -1.81 13.32 -2.03
CA PHE A 217 -1.41 12.08 -2.67
C PHE A 217 -2.60 11.32 -3.24
N GLU A 218 -3.69 11.26 -2.50
CA GLU A 218 -4.91 10.58 -2.91
C GLU A 218 -5.58 11.26 -4.12
N LEU A 219 -5.56 12.58 -4.24
CA LEU A 219 -6.02 13.27 -5.45
C LEU A 219 -5.20 12.87 -6.69
N ILE A 220 -3.87 12.78 -6.53
CA ILE A 220 -2.97 12.34 -7.60
C ILE A 220 -3.23 10.87 -7.97
N GLU A 221 -3.41 10.02 -6.97
CA GLU A 221 -3.73 8.61 -7.12
C GLU A 221 -5.04 8.42 -7.88
N ALA A 222 -6.12 9.09 -7.45
CA ALA A 222 -7.44 9.04 -8.12
C ALA A 222 -7.35 9.46 -9.59
N LYS A 223 -6.61 10.53 -9.87
CA LYS A 223 -6.38 11.00 -11.25
C LYS A 223 -5.83 9.89 -12.13
N TYR A 224 -4.80 9.18 -11.66
CA TYR A 224 -4.14 8.15 -12.47
C TYR A 224 -4.92 6.83 -12.51
N LEU A 225 -5.41 6.33 -11.39
CA LEU A 225 -6.14 5.06 -11.32
C LEU A 225 -7.40 5.06 -12.17
N PHE A 226 -8.13 6.17 -12.15
CA PHE A 226 -9.44 6.26 -12.81
C PHE A 226 -9.42 7.13 -14.06
N ASP A 227 -8.25 7.66 -14.44
CA ASP A 227 -8.07 8.57 -15.57
C ASP A 227 -9.10 9.73 -15.52
N LEU A 228 -9.10 10.44 -14.39
CA LEU A 228 -10.04 11.53 -14.10
C LEU A 228 -9.46 12.89 -14.46
N ASN A 229 -10.35 13.83 -14.85
CA ASN A 229 -9.96 15.23 -14.96
C ASN A 229 -9.79 15.81 -13.55
N PRO A 230 -8.61 16.40 -13.21
CA PRO A 230 -8.37 17.02 -11.91
C PRO A 230 -9.40 18.11 -11.54
N ASP A 231 -9.97 18.81 -12.51
CA ASP A 231 -10.98 19.86 -12.28
C ASP A 231 -12.30 19.31 -11.70
N LYS A 232 -12.50 17.99 -11.79
CA LYS A 232 -13.67 17.30 -11.21
C LYS A 232 -13.39 16.71 -9.83
N LEU A 233 -12.14 16.76 -9.35
CA LEU A 233 -11.74 16.20 -8.06
C LEU A 233 -11.81 17.27 -6.96
N GLU A 234 -12.55 17.01 -5.93
CA GLU A 234 -12.68 17.89 -4.77
C GLU A 234 -12.38 17.11 -3.47
N VAL A 235 -11.95 17.81 -2.44
CA VAL A 235 -11.76 17.25 -1.10
C VAL A 235 -12.90 17.74 -0.20
N LEU A 236 -13.52 16.81 0.50
CA LEU A 236 -14.54 17.11 1.49
C LEU A 236 -14.09 16.64 2.89
N ILE A 237 -14.04 17.55 3.85
CA ILE A 237 -13.74 17.17 5.23
C ILE A 237 -14.99 16.58 5.86
N GLN A 238 -14.89 15.34 6.29
CA GLN A 238 -15.94 14.58 6.95
C GLN A 238 -15.37 13.92 8.21
N PRO A 239 -15.43 14.61 9.37
CA PRO A 239 -14.74 14.17 10.60
C PRO A 239 -15.19 12.80 11.11
N GLN A 240 -16.40 12.39 10.80
CA GLN A 240 -16.95 11.09 11.21
C GLN A 240 -16.34 9.92 10.46
N SER A 241 -15.68 10.16 9.32
CA SER A 241 -15.03 9.15 8.47
C SER A 241 -15.93 7.94 8.13
N ILE A 242 -17.22 8.20 7.85
CA ILE A 242 -18.22 7.17 7.48
C ILE A 242 -18.23 6.97 5.96
N ILE A 243 -18.16 8.08 5.20
CA ILE A 243 -18.13 8.06 3.74
C ILE A 243 -16.69 8.31 3.31
N HIS A 244 -16.15 7.44 2.44
CA HIS A 244 -14.75 7.53 1.98
C HIS A 244 -14.62 8.25 0.64
N SER A 245 -15.64 8.17 -0.23
CA SER A 245 -15.70 8.92 -1.49
C SER A 245 -17.12 8.96 -2.04
N MET A 246 -17.42 9.91 -2.91
CA MET A 246 -18.69 10.02 -3.60
C MET A 246 -18.56 10.83 -4.89
#